data_2b3fa7e8983cac3b7563f78454b8ed3d
#
_entry.id   2b3fa7e8983cac3b7563f78454b8ed3d
#
_cell.length_a   1.000
_cell.length_b   1.000
_cell.length_c   1.000
_cell.angle_alpha   90.00
_cell.angle_beta   90.00
_cell.angle_gamma   90.00
#
_symmetry.space_group_name_H-M   'P 1'
#
loop_
_entity.id
_entity.type
_entity.pdbx_description
1 polymer ?
#
loop_
_entity_poly.entity_id
_entity_poly.type
_entity_poly.pdbx_seq_one_letter_code
_entity_poly.pdbx_strand_id
1 'polypeptide(L)'
;MSAQPRRGRHEEIHRYGFQRYNAGNMNTTGTRAVDSKQARSRRPFFQESERQRTRRRTRRHLLTHPSEAWGVEVLYTNDVFEAENWLREHITACSARVVGFDIEWRPQFVSKRDGGTENQTAVLQLGVEASCLVLHIFHMNELPRLLISILGDENILKVGVGIEEDASKLRRHRGLVCEGMTDIQKMVQTTERGQQFGLKALAQRFLGIELEKSKRITMSNWENFPLTLRQIEYAALDAWAGVKTYHAIVQFQQGTSSQSPAVSYIHVLAYPLLILFFLFVFSALNIT
;
A
#
# COMPACT_ATOMS: atom_id res chain seq x y z
N MET A 1 37.33 -9.98 53.84
CA MET A 1 38.06 -9.89 52.57
C MET A 1 37.20 -9.08 51.59
N SER A 2 37.66 -7.87 51.37
CA SER A 2 37.00 -6.78 50.63
C SER A 2 37.24 -6.94 49.13
N ALA A 3 36.23 -6.74 48.34
CA ALA A 3 36.38 -6.51 46.91
C ALA A 3 35.69 -5.20 46.54
N GLN A 4 36.49 -4.23 46.04
CA GLN A 4 36.06 -2.92 45.60
C GLN A 4 35.41 -2.95 44.22
N PRO A 5 34.59 -1.92 43.88
CA PRO A 5 33.90 -1.82 42.58
C PRO A 5 34.81 -1.13 41.54
N ARG A 6 34.70 -1.60 40.28
CA ARG A 6 35.40 -1.03 39.12
C ARG A 6 34.62 0.18 38.58
N ARG A 7 35.38 1.24 38.33
CA ARG A 7 34.99 2.55 37.80
C ARG A 7 34.43 2.48 36.37
N GLY A 8 33.43 3.29 36.12
CA GLY A 8 32.82 3.53 34.80
C GLY A 8 33.73 4.31 33.87
N ARG A 9 33.58 4.08 32.57
CA ARG A 9 34.13 4.87 31.48
C ARG A 9 33.10 5.89 31.02
N HIS A 10 33.53 7.14 31.00
CA HIS A 10 32.81 8.29 30.44
C HIS A 10 32.76 8.15 28.92
N GLU A 11 31.57 8.27 28.33
CA GLU A 11 31.40 8.49 26.91
C GLU A 11 31.42 9.98 26.61
N GLU A 12 32.31 10.37 25.72
CA GLU A 12 32.46 11.72 25.20
C GLU A 12 31.37 12.06 24.19
N ILE A 13 30.63 13.12 24.49
CA ILE A 13 29.65 13.71 23.58
C ILE A 13 30.38 14.67 22.64
N HIS A 14 30.52 14.32 21.37
CA HIS A 14 31.02 15.25 20.36
C HIS A 14 29.94 16.27 20.00
N ARG A 15 30.16 17.53 20.42
CA ARG A 15 29.42 18.72 19.98
C ARG A 15 29.95 19.15 18.61
N TYR A 16 29.13 19.15 17.59
CA TYR A 16 29.41 19.84 16.34
C TYR A 16 29.07 21.32 16.47
N GLY A 17 30.12 22.16 16.28
CA GLY A 17 30.04 23.60 16.36
C GLY A 17 29.45 24.24 15.12
N PHE A 18 28.54 25.19 15.33
CA PHE A 18 28.06 26.12 14.31
C PHE A 18 29.14 27.18 14.02
N GLN A 19 29.65 27.25 12.81
CA GLN A 19 30.40 28.39 12.32
C GLN A 19 29.45 29.46 11.76
N ARG A 20 29.47 30.63 12.42
CA ARG A 20 28.86 31.87 11.93
C ARG A 20 29.79 32.51 10.91
N TYR A 21 29.32 32.79 9.72
CA TYR A 21 30.00 33.69 8.79
C TYR A 21 29.54 35.12 9.04
N ASN A 22 30.55 36.00 9.25
CA ASN A 22 30.41 37.42 9.45
C ASN A 22 30.18 38.15 8.13
N ALA A 23 29.24 39.08 8.15
CA ALA A 23 28.99 40.05 7.08
C ALA A 23 30.10 41.10 7.06
N GLY A 24 30.77 41.20 5.94
CA GLY A 24 31.67 42.30 5.62
C GLY A 24 30.97 43.36 4.77
N ASN A 25 30.93 44.56 5.29
CA ASN A 25 30.40 45.78 4.73
C ASN A 25 31.32 46.29 3.60
N MET A 26 30.82 46.67 2.44
CA MET A 26 31.42 47.69 1.56
C MET A 26 30.37 48.43 0.73
N ASN A 27 30.27 49.69 1.07
CA ASN A 27 29.61 50.74 0.29
C ASN A 27 30.30 50.96 -1.06
N THR A 28 29.54 51.12 -2.16
CA THR A 28 29.83 52.14 -3.15
C THR A 28 28.54 52.53 -3.93
N THR A 29 28.34 53.84 -3.99
CA THR A 29 27.32 54.59 -4.67
C THR A 29 27.36 54.43 -6.18
N GLY A 30 26.15 54.31 -6.82
CA GLY A 30 26.00 54.33 -8.27
C GLY A 30 24.55 54.36 -8.67
N THR A 31 23.97 55.56 -8.65
CA THR A 31 22.65 55.87 -9.22
C THR A 31 22.63 55.66 -10.71
N ARG A 32 21.80 54.77 -11.20
CA ARG A 32 21.28 54.77 -12.57
C ARG A 32 19.84 54.25 -12.57
N ALA A 33 18.94 55.16 -12.88
CA ALA A 33 17.55 54.89 -13.17
C ALA A 33 17.47 53.96 -14.39
N VAL A 34 16.82 52.80 -14.24
CA VAL A 34 16.44 51.91 -15.31
C VAL A 34 14.93 51.64 -15.21
N ASP A 35 14.32 52.01 -16.27
CA ASP A 35 12.96 51.95 -16.72
C ASP A 35 12.10 50.80 -16.20
N SER A 36 10.98 51.16 -15.58
CA SER A 36 9.99 50.26 -14.99
C SER A 36 8.93 49.87 -16.04
N LYS A 37 9.29 49.13 -17.08
CA LYS A 37 8.30 48.47 -17.96
C LYS A 37 8.94 47.26 -18.61
N GLN A 38 8.93 46.10 -17.92
CA GLN A 38 8.87 44.75 -18.49
C GLN A 38 9.16 43.67 -17.43
N ALA A 39 8.40 43.68 -16.34
CA ALA A 39 8.29 42.46 -15.49
C ALA A 39 7.11 41.61 -15.98
N ARG A 40 7.18 41.10 -17.21
CA ARG A 40 6.36 39.94 -17.60
C ARG A 40 6.85 38.75 -16.85
N SER A 41 6.04 38.28 -15.90
CA SER A 41 6.13 37.07 -15.12
C SER A 41 6.57 35.90 -16.02
N ARG A 42 7.86 35.60 -16.02
CA ARG A 42 8.34 34.29 -16.42
C ARG A 42 7.99 33.30 -15.30
N ARG A 43 6.76 32.76 -15.32
CA ARG A 43 6.47 31.55 -14.57
C ARG A 43 7.44 30.49 -15.06
N PRO A 44 8.19 29.83 -14.16
CA PRO A 44 9.26 28.96 -14.61
C PRO A 44 8.68 27.77 -15.36
N PHE A 45 9.11 27.60 -16.60
CA PHE A 45 8.88 26.45 -17.46
C PHE A 45 9.22 25.09 -16.78
N PHE A 46 9.97 25.16 -15.69
CA PHE A 46 10.34 24.01 -14.84
C PHE A 46 9.16 23.39 -14.09
N GLN A 47 8.16 24.17 -13.64
CA GLN A 47 7.02 23.60 -12.88
C GLN A 47 6.06 22.81 -13.75
N GLU A 48 5.94 23.15 -15.03
CA GLU A 48 5.03 22.44 -15.96
C GLU A 48 5.65 21.12 -16.44
N SER A 49 6.96 21.06 -16.61
CA SER A 49 7.68 19.83 -16.97
C SER A 49 7.72 18.83 -15.80
N GLU A 50 7.80 19.29 -14.56
CA GLU A 50 7.70 18.42 -13.38
C GLU A 50 6.28 17.87 -13.16
N ARG A 51 5.26 18.70 -13.31
CA ARG A 51 3.85 18.26 -13.25
C ARG A 51 3.49 17.29 -14.38
N GLN A 52 4.06 17.43 -15.57
CA GLN A 52 3.89 16.48 -16.67
C GLN A 52 4.71 15.19 -16.45
N ARG A 53 5.89 15.27 -15.85
CA ARG A 53 6.67 14.10 -15.43
C ARG A 53 5.95 13.31 -14.32
N THR A 54 5.38 13.98 -13.32
CA THR A 54 4.62 13.38 -12.23
C THR A 54 3.35 12.70 -12.74
N ARG A 55 2.61 13.35 -13.67
CA ARG A 55 1.44 12.72 -14.31
C ARG A 55 1.75 11.43 -15.07
N ARG A 56 2.96 11.24 -15.60
CA ARG A 56 3.40 10.00 -16.25
C ARG A 56 3.74 8.86 -15.25
N ARG A 57 3.89 9.16 -13.96
CA ARG A 57 4.29 8.21 -12.91
C ARG A 57 3.12 7.62 -12.14
N THR A 58 1.96 8.28 -12.20
CA THR A 58 0.74 7.84 -11.53
C THR A 58 -0.20 7.22 -12.54
N ARG A 59 -0.73 6.05 -12.24
CA ARG A 59 -1.76 5.37 -13.01
C ARG A 59 -2.93 5.05 -12.10
N ARG A 60 -4.12 5.51 -12.48
CA ARG A 60 -5.38 5.06 -11.89
C ARG A 60 -5.97 4.00 -12.81
N HIS A 61 -6.42 2.94 -12.24
CA HIS A 61 -6.96 1.80 -12.97
C HIS A 61 -8.13 1.20 -12.20
N LEU A 62 -9.13 0.71 -12.92
CA LEU A 62 -10.26 -0.01 -12.34
C LEU A 62 -10.07 -1.50 -12.62
N LEU A 63 -9.94 -2.29 -11.56
CA LEU A 63 -9.92 -3.74 -11.68
C LEU A 63 -11.34 -4.23 -11.94
N THR A 64 -11.52 -4.93 -13.04
CA THR A 64 -12.76 -5.62 -13.37
C THR A 64 -12.43 -7.08 -13.60
N HIS A 65 -13.06 -7.98 -12.87
CA HIS A 65 -12.96 -9.41 -13.16
C HIS A 65 -13.93 -9.77 -14.29
N PRO A 66 -13.57 -10.66 -15.24
CA PRO A 66 -14.44 -11.05 -16.34
C PRO A 66 -15.77 -11.67 -15.91
N SER A 67 -15.84 -12.30 -14.73
CA SER A 67 -17.03 -12.94 -14.19
C SER A 67 -17.79 -12.10 -13.15
N GLU A 68 -17.16 -11.05 -12.58
CA GLU A 68 -17.77 -10.21 -11.56
C GLU A 68 -17.21 -8.79 -11.67
N ALA A 69 -18.08 -7.79 -11.71
CA ALA A 69 -17.71 -6.37 -11.72
C ALA A 69 -17.28 -5.95 -10.30
N TRP A 70 -16.05 -6.23 -9.90
CA TRP A 70 -15.58 -5.91 -8.55
C TRP A 70 -15.23 -4.44 -8.34
N GLY A 71 -15.26 -3.62 -9.33
CA GLY A 71 -15.17 -2.18 -9.20
C GLY A 71 -14.08 -1.65 -8.24
N VAL A 72 -12.90 -2.30 -8.18
CA VAL A 72 -11.82 -1.89 -7.29
C VAL A 72 -10.95 -0.84 -7.97
N GLU A 73 -10.93 0.36 -7.43
CA GLU A 73 -10.04 1.42 -7.92
C GLU A 73 -8.60 1.14 -7.50
N VAL A 74 -7.66 1.19 -8.43
CA VAL A 74 -6.24 1.02 -8.15
C VAL A 74 -5.48 2.29 -8.45
N LEU A 75 -4.76 2.80 -7.44
CA LEU A 75 -3.76 3.83 -7.61
C LEU A 75 -2.37 3.19 -7.64
N TYR A 76 -1.72 3.17 -8.80
CA TYR A 76 -0.29 2.85 -8.91
C TYR A 76 0.53 4.15 -8.98
N THR A 77 1.47 4.31 -8.05
CA THR A 77 2.28 5.52 -8.00
C THR A 77 3.64 5.31 -7.31
N ASN A 78 4.59 6.19 -7.57
CA ASN A 78 5.81 6.40 -6.79
C ASN A 78 5.92 7.86 -6.32
N ASP A 79 4.82 8.58 -6.36
CA ASP A 79 4.73 9.97 -5.90
C ASP A 79 4.23 10.03 -4.46
N VAL A 80 5.00 10.72 -3.60
CA VAL A 80 4.68 10.85 -2.16
C VAL A 80 3.34 11.53 -1.93
N PHE A 81 3.05 12.60 -2.70
CA PHE A 81 1.84 13.38 -2.51
C PHE A 81 0.58 12.60 -2.92
N GLU A 82 0.62 11.90 -4.04
CA GLU A 82 -0.48 11.04 -4.49
C GLU A 82 -0.75 9.91 -3.48
N ALA A 83 0.31 9.28 -2.97
CA ALA A 83 0.18 8.25 -1.95
C ALA A 83 -0.39 8.80 -0.63
N GLU A 84 0.10 9.98 -0.15
CA GLU A 84 -0.44 10.63 1.06
C GLU A 84 -1.93 10.95 0.92
N ASN A 85 -2.38 11.41 -0.26
CA ASN A 85 -3.78 11.70 -0.51
C ASN A 85 -4.63 10.43 -0.45
N TRP A 86 -4.19 9.35 -1.12
CA TRP A 86 -4.90 8.08 -1.07
C TRP A 86 -5.00 7.54 0.38
N LEU A 87 -3.89 7.56 1.13
CA LEU A 87 -3.86 7.11 2.53
C LEU A 87 -4.81 7.92 3.41
N ARG A 88 -4.85 9.24 3.20
CA ARG A 88 -5.76 10.13 3.93
C ARG A 88 -7.22 9.84 3.60
N GLU A 89 -7.54 9.72 2.32
CA GLU A 89 -8.92 9.48 1.85
C GLU A 89 -9.45 8.12 2.28
N HIS A 90 -8.67 7.06 2.06
CA HIS A 90 -9.18 5.69 2.19
C HIS A 90 -8.92 5.04 3.55
N ILE A 91 -7.93 5.50 4.30
CA ILE A 91 -7.62 4.93 5.61
C ILE A 91 -7.96 5.91 6.73
N THR A 92 -7.38 7.11 6.72
CA THR A 92 -7.53 8.05 7.84
C THR A 92 -8.95 8.62 7.91
N ALA A 93 -9.48 9.18 6.82
CA ALA A 93 -10.80 9.79 6.80
C ALA A 93 -11.94 8.77 6.97
N CYS A 94 -11.76 7.56 6.44
CA CYS A 94 -12.72 6.46 6.61
C CYS A 94 -12.57 5.72 7.93
N SER A 95 -11.59 6.08 8.77
CA SER A 95 -11.26 5.38 10.02
C SER A 95 -11.11 3.86 9.82
N ALA A 96 -10.50 3.46 8.70
CA ALA A 96 -10.30 2.06 8.37
C ALA A 96 -9.43 1.39 9.45
N ARG A 97 -9.94 0.30 10.03
CA ARG A 97 -9.25 -0.47 11.08
C ARG A 97 -8.58 -1.73 10.57
N VAL A 98 -8.87 -2.11 9.34
CA VAL A 98 -8.31 -3.30 8.68
C VAL A 98 -7.92 -2.91 7.27
N VAL A 99 -6.69 -3.20 6.90
CA VAL A 99 -6.16 -2.99 5.55
C VAL A 99 -5.47 -4.25 5.06
N GLY A 100 -5.70 -4.63 3.82
CA GLY A 100 -4.93 -5.67 3.16
C GLY A 100 -3.51 -5.19 2.93
N PHE A 101 -2.54 -6.09 3.12
CA PHE A 101 -1.13 -5.76 3.04
C PHE A 101 -0.37 -6.86 2.31
N ASP A 102 0.52 -6.44 1.41
CA ASP A 102 1.45 -7.32 0.71
C ASP A 102 2.67 -6.53 0.22
N ILE A 103 3.75 -7.22 -0.15
CA ILE A 103 4.94 -6.63 -0.76
C ILE A 103 5.46 -7.48 -1.91
N GLU A 104 6.10 -6.82 -2.88
CA GLU A 104 6.76 -7.51 -3.97
C GLU A 104 8.22 -7.07 -4.10
N TRP A 105 9.05 -8.00 -4.55
CA TRP A 105 10.46 -7.76 -4.81
C TRP A 105 10.95 -8.58 -6.01
N ARG A 106 12.06 -8.16 -6.59
CA ARG A 106 12.70 -8.92 -7.66
C ARG A 106 13.17 -10.27 -7.12
N PRO A 107 12.84 -11.38 -7.79
CA PRO A 107 13.29 -12.71 -7.39
C PRO A 107 14.81 -12.80 -7.33
N GLN A 108 15.31 -13.51 -6.34
CA GLN A 108 16.75 -13.76 -6.19
C GLN A 108 17.12 -15.10 -6.82
N PHE A 109 18.00 -15.06 -7.81
CA PHE A 109 18.45 -16.25 -8.50
C PHE A 109 19.79 -16.78 -7.97
N VAL A 110 20.54 -15.95 -7.24
CA VAL A 110 21.81 -16.33 -6.62
C VAL A 110 21.60 -16.55 -5.14
N SER A 111 21.94 -17.75 -4.63
CA SER A 111 21.76 -18.05 -3.22
C SER A 111 22.69 -17.21 -2.33
N LYS A 112 22.33 -17.00 -1.07
CA LYS A 112 23.18 -16.30 -0.09
C LYS A 112 24.53 -17.04 0.10
N ARG A 113 24.53 -18.37 -0.04
CA ARG A 113 25.76 -19.20 0.07
C ARG A 113 26.73 -18.92 -1.09
N ASP A 114 26.20 -18.53 -2.26
CA ASP A 114 26.97 -18.23 -3.47
C ASP A 114 27.25 -16.72 -3.60
N GLY A 115 27.13 -15.96 -2.50
CA GLY A 115 27.41 -14.53 -2.46
C GLY A 115 26.24 -13.63 -2.91
N GLY A 116 25.05 -14.19 -3.12
CA GLY A 116 23.86 -13.41 -3.45
C GLY A 116 23.38 -12.55 -2.26
N THR A 117 23.04 -11.29 -2.55
CA THR A 117 22.43 -10.38 -1.57
C THR A 117 20.91 -10.39 -1.72
N GLU A 118 20.18 -10.22 -0.62
CA GLU A 118 18.73 -10.14 -0.66
C GLU A 118 18.28 -8.91 -1.44
N ASN A 119 17.42 -9.11 -2.45
CA ASN A 119 16.83 -8.02 -3.21
C ASN A 119 15.89 -7.19 -2.34
N GLN A 120 15.91 -5.87 -2.52
CA GLN A 120 15.11 -4.94 -1.76
C GLN A 120 13.62 -5.08 -2.08
N THR A 121 12.77 -4.68 -1.14
CA THR A 121 11.34 -4.52 -1.40
C THR A 121 11.15 -3.46 -2.49
N ALA A 122 10.45 -3.83 -3.55
CA ALA A 122 10.22 -2.95 -4.68
C ALA A 122 8.85 -2.27 -4.65
N VAL A 123 7.82 -3.02 -4.27
CA VAL A 123 6.43 -2.55 -4.26
C VAL A 123 5.81 -2.88 -2.91
N LEU A 124 4.98 -1.97 -2.40
CA LEU A 124 4.14 -2.16 -1.22
C LEU A 124 2.68 -1.93 -1.62
N GLN A 125 1.81 -2.82 -1.18
CA GLN A 125 0.39 -2.75 -1.48
C GLN A 125 -0.42 -2.58 -0.21
N LEU A 126 -1.42 -1.69 -0.27
CA LEU A 126 -2.48 -1.57 0.73
C LEU A 126 -3.83 -1.67 0.05
N GLY A 127 -4.69 -2.56 0.56
CA GLY A 127 -6.04 -2.76 0.05
C GLY A 127 -7.09 -2.38 1.09
N VAL A 128 -8.17 -1.72 0.64
CA VAL A 128 -9.40 -1.52 1.39
C VAL A 128 -10.58 -2.06 0.58
N GLU A 129 -11.81 -1.94 1.08
CA GLU A 129 -13.01 -2.53 0.46
C GLU A 129 -13.16 -2.29 -1.05
N ALA A 130 -12.93 -1.07 -1.53
CA ALA A 130 -13.17 -0.68 -2.91
C ALA A 130 -11.96 -0.03 -3.60
N SER A 131 -10.80 0.02 -2.92
CA SER A 131 -9.64 0.70 -3.47
C SER A 131 -8.33 0.06 -3.01
N CYS A 132 -7.30 0.12 -3.88
CA CYS A 132 -5.95 -0.36 -3.57
C CYS A 132 -4.91 0.69 -3.93
N LEU A 133 -3.92 0.82 -3.07
CA LEU A 133 -2.67 1.53 -3.35
C LEU A 133 -1.59 0.51 -3.71
N VAL A 134 -1.01 0.65 -4.89
CA VAL A 134 0.21 -0.06 -5.32
C VAL A 134 1.34 0.96 -5.37
N LEU A 135 2.14 0.99 -4.32
CA LEU A 135 3.18 1.99 -4.11
C LEU A 135 4.54 1.44 -4.51
N HIS A 136 5.16 2.04 -5.54
CA HIS A 136 6.45 1.58 -6.07
C HIS A 136 7.61 2.19 -5.27
N ILE A 137 7.82 1.67 -4.07
CA ILE A 137 8.77 2.22 -3.08
C ILE A 137 10.23 2.14 -3.51
N PHE A 138 10.59 1.22 -4.43
CA PHE A 138 11.95 1.10 -4.96
C PHE A 138 12.43 2.39 -5.64
N HIS A 139 11.51 3.12 -6.27
CA HIS A 139 11.79 4.37 -6.97
C HIS A 139 11.44 5.61 -6.14
N MET A 140 11.33 5.48 -4.82
CA MET A 140 11.05 6.58 -3.90
C MET A 140 12.25 6.85 -3.01
N ASN A 141 12.69 8.12 -2.96
CA ASN A 141 13.72 8.58 -2.04
C ASN A 141 13.16 8.78 -0.63
N GLU A 142 11.92 9.24 -0.55
CA GLU A 142 11.19 9.48 0.69
C GLU A 142 9.88 8.71 0.67
N LEU A 143 9.45 8.23 1.82
CA LEU A 143 8.17 7.53 1.98
C LEU A 143 7.10 8.48 2.55
N PRO A 144 5.82 8.26 2.22
CA PRO A 144 4.72 9.01 2.80
C PRO A 144 4.73 8.93 4.33
N ARG A 145 4.54 10.06 5.02
CA ARG A 145 4.51 10.08 6.49
C ARG A 145 3.32 9.32 7.05
N LEU A 146 2.16 9.43 6.40
CA LEU A 146 0.97 8.64 6.77
C LEU A 146 1.21 7.14 6.59
N LEU A 147 1.96 6.70 5.57
CA LEU A 147 2.32 5.28 5.43
C LEU A 147 3.09 4.79 6.66
N ILE A 148 4.11 5.53 7.08
CA ILE A 148 4.93 5.17 8.25
C ILE A 148 4.05 5.09 9.50
N SER A 149 3.17 6.08 9.69
CA SER A 149 2.23 6.12 10.83
C SER A 149 1.24 4.95 10.81
N ILE A 150 0.62 4.66 9.66
CA ILE A 150 -0.36 3.58 9.50
C ILE A 150 0.30 2.21 9.71
N LEU A 151 1.50 2.00 9.17
CA LEU A 151 2.20 0.73 9.36
C LEU A 151 2.58 0.50 10.82
N GLY A 152 2.99 1.56 11.55
CA GLY A 152 3.36 1.50 12.96
C GLY A 152 2.18 1.53 13.95
N ASP A 153 0.94 1.73 13.50
CA ASP A 153 -0.23 1.78 14.37
C ASP A 153 -0.79 0.36 14.61
N GLU A 154 -0.69 -0.14 15.84
CA GLU A 154 -1.23 -1.45 16.24
C GLU A 154 -2.76 -1.54 16.17
N ASN A 155 -3.47 -0.41 16.20
CA ASN A 155 -4.93 -0.35 16.11
C ASN A 155 -5.46 -0.45 14.68
N ILE A 156 -4.58 -0.38 13.67
CA ILE A 156 -4.90 -0.64 12.28
C ILE A 156 -4.32 -2.01 11.93
N LEU A 157 -5.18 -3.01 11.78
CA LEU A 157 -4.74 -4.36 11.40
C LEU A 157 -4.27 -4.38 9.95
N LYS A 158 -3.06 -4.87 9.72
CA LYS A 158 -2.55 -5.21 8.39
C LYS A 158 -2.74 -6.70 8.20
N VAL A 159 -3.52 -7.09 7.20
CA VAL A 159 -3.93 -8.49 6.99
C VAL A 159 -3.45 -9.01 5.64
N GLY A 160 -2.98 -10.25 5.61
CA GLY A 160 -2.47 -10.91 4.41
C GLY A 160 -1.98 -12.32 4.73
N VAL A 161 -1.22 -12.92 3.82
CA VAL A 161 -0.68 -14.27 3.95
C VAL A 161 0.84 -14.21 3.97
N GLY A 162 1.47 -14.75 5.04
CA GLY A 162 2.93 -14.71 5.20
C GLY A 162 3.49 -13.33 5.56
N ILE A 163 2.65 -12.42 5.98
CA ILE A 163 2.95 -10.99 6.15
C ILE A 163 3.96 -10.67 7.24
N GLU A 164 4.25 -11.58 8.16
CA GLU A 164 5.30 -11.39 9.17
C GLU A 164 6.70 -11.37 8.54
N GLU A 165 6.90 -12.19 7.49
CA GLU A 165 8.14 -12.19 6.71
C GLU A 165 8.27 -10.91 5.90
N ASP A 166 7.16 -10.42 5.33
CA ASP A 166 7.09 -9.17 4.59
C ASP A 166 7.40 -7.96 5.47
N ALA A 167 6.82 -7.90 6.67
CA ALA A 167 7.11 -6.89 7.67
C ALA A 167 8.59 -6.91 8.08
N SER A 168 9.15 -8.11 8.30
CA SER A 168 10.57 -8.28 8.61
C SER A 168 11.46 -7.80 7.47
N LYS A 169 11.08 -8.06 6.21
CA LYS A 169 11.80 -7.60 5.02
C LYS A 169 11.74 -6.08 4.88
N LEU A 170 10.59 -5.46 5.07
CA LEU A 170 10.44 -3.99 5.08
C LEU A 170 11.30 -3.34 6.16
N ARG A 171 11.32 -3.91 7.35
CA ARG A 171 12.16 -3.43 8.45
C ARG A 171 13.65 -3.47 8.09
N ARG A 172 14.13 -4.58 7.51
CA ARG A 172 15.53 -4.72 7.10
C ARG A 172 15.92 -3.75 5.98
N HIS A 173 15.04 -3.54 5.01
CA HIS A 173 15.38 -2.79 3.79
C HIS A 173 15.05 -1.30 3.86
N ARG A 174 14.03 -0.93 4.64
CA ARG A 174 13.49 0.44 4.68
C ARG A 174 13.40 1.02 6.09
N GLY A 175 13.76 0.25 7.12
CA GLY A 175 13.61 0.67 8.51
C GLY A 175 12.16 0.83 8.96
N LEU A 176 11.18 0.35 8.16
CA LEU A 176 9.76 0.46 8.48
C LEU A 176 9.39 -0.55 9.57
N VAL A 177 8.75 -0.06 10.62
CA VAL A 177 8.16 -0.90 11.67
C VAL A 177 6.69 -1.13 11.29
N CYS A 178 6.28 -2.40 11.31
CA CYS A 178 4.90 -2.80 11.04
C CYS A 178 4.33 -3.45 12.31
N GLU A 179 3.29 -2.85 12.87
CA GLU A 179 2.56 -3.35 14.02
C GLU A 179 1.14 -3.78 13.60
N GLY A 180 0.41 -4.50 14.45
CA GLY A 180 -0.94 -4.96 14.14
C GLY A 180 -1.00 -5.92 12.95
N MET A 181 0.05 -6.74 12.74
CA MET A 181 0.12 -7.71 11.65
C MET A 181 -0.72 -8.95 11.98
N THR A 182 -1.61 -9.33 11.08
CA THR A 182 -2.49 -10.50 11.24
C THR A 182 -2.40 -11.40 10.01
N ASP A 183 -1.72 -12.54 10.17
CA ASP A 183 -1.64 -13.54 9.11
C ASP A 183 -2.92 -14.36 9.04
N ILE A 184 -3.69 -14.21 7.96
CA ILE A 184 -4.95 -14.90 7.76
C ILE A 184 -4.82 -16.41 7.61
N GLN A 185 -3.63 -16.93 7.30
CA GLN A 185 -3.38 -18.39 7.34
C GLN A 185 -3.54 -18.94 8.74
N LYS A 186 -3.08 -18.20 9.76
CA LYS A 186 -3.12 -18.60 11.16
C LYS A 186 -4.53 -18.56 11.75
N MET A 187 -5.47 -17.86 11.09
CA MET A 187 -6.87 -17.79 11.52
C MET A 187 -7.67 -19.03 11.11
N VAL A 188 -7.15 -19.84 10.19
CA VAL A 188 -7.85 -21.01 9.64
C VAL A 188 -7.10 -22.27 10.01
N GLN A 189 -7.86 -23.33 10.38
CA GLN A 189 -7.28 -24.64 10.66
C GLN A 189 -6.49 -25.14 9.43
N THR A 190 -5.34 -25.73 9.69
CA THR A 190 -4.53 -26.39 8.67
C THR A 190 -5.28 -27.55 8.02
N THR A 191 -4.83 -27.97 6.84
CA THR A 191 -5.33 -29.21 6.22
C THR A 191 -5.01 -30.43 7.10
N GLU A 192 -5.68 -31.56 6.85
CA GLU A 192 -5.40 -32.84 7.54
C GLU A 192 -3.90 -33.26 7.48
N ARG A 193 -3.18 -32.77 6.46
CA ARG A 193 -1.73 -32.99 6.31
C ARG A 193 -0.88 -31.91 6.98
N GLY A 194 -1.47 -30.99 7.77
CA GLY A 194 -0.76 -29.88 8.40
C GLY A 194 -0.34 -28.77 7.45
N GLN A 195 -0.76 -28.82 6.18
CA GLN A 195 -0.41 -27.80 5.19
C GLN A 195 -1.27 -26.56 5.36
N GLN A 196 -0.65 -25.38 5.38
CA GLN A 196 -1.33 -24.09 5.43
C GLN A 196 -1.93 -23.70 4.06
N PHE A 197 -3.04 -23.00 4.11
CA PHE A 197 -3.69 -22.46 2.91
C PHE A 197 -3.02 -21.16 2.47
N GLY A 198 -2.56 -21.07 1.23
CA GLY A 198 -2.14 -19.79 0.64
C GLY A 198 -3.35 -18.91 0.29
N LEU A 199 -3.11 -17.62 -0.03
CA LEU A 199 -4.16 -16.64 -0.32
C LEU A 199 -5.14 -17.11 -1.40
N LYS A 200 -4.66 -17.70 -2.51
CA LYS A 200 -5.54 -18.27 -3.55
C LYS A 200 -6.54 -19.28 -3.00
N ALA A 201 -6.08 -20.20 -2.16
CA ALA A 201 -6.95 -21.24 -1.59
C ALA A 201 -7.94 -20.66 -0.57
N LEU A 202 -7.50 -19.67 0.22
CA LEU A 202 -8.38 -18.97 1.18
C LEU A 202 -9.43 -18.12 0.46
N ALA A 203 -9.06 -17.37 -0.57
CA ALA A 203 -9.99 -16.60 -1.39
C ALA A 203 -11.03 -17.49 -2.07
N GLN A 204 -10.59 -18.63 -2.64
CA GLN A 204 -11.50 -19.60 -3.22
C GLN A 204 -12.48 -20.17 -2.17
N ARG A 205 -11.98 -20.50 -0.99
CA ARG A 205 -12.79 -21.12 0.07
C ARG A 205 -13.81 -20.18 0.69
N PHE A 206 -13.41 -18.93 0.97
CA PHE A 206 -14.24 -17.99 1.75
C PHE A 206 -14.96 -16.94 0.90
N LEU A 207 -14.49 -16.68 -0.33
CA LEU A 207 -15.09 -15.68 -1.24
C LEU A 207 -15.63 -16.30 -2.51
N GLY A 208 -15.30 -17.57 -2.81
CA GLY A 208 -15.65 -18.21 -4.10
C GLY A 208 -14.84 -17.66 -5.29
N ILE A 209 -13.77 -16.92 -5.03
CA ILE A 209 -12.99 -16.20 -6.03
C ILE A 209 -11.76 -17.01 -6.44
N GLU A 210 -11.55 -17.18 -7.74
CA GLU A 210 -10.32 -17.78 -8.25
C GLU A 210 -9.28 -16.71 -8.59
N LEU A 211 -8.25 -16.58 -7.74
CA LEU A 211 -7.11 -15.71 -8.00
C LEU A 211 -6.15 -16.37 -9.00
N GLU A 212 -5.79 -15.63 -10.05
CA GLU A 212 -4.76 -16.09 -10.99
C GLU A 212 -3.38 -15.97 -10.33
N LYS A 213 -2.70 -17.10 -10.10
CA LYS A 213 -1.33 -17.13 -9.60
C LYS A 213 -0.35 -17.48 -10.72
N SER A 214 -0.02 -16.49 -11.54
CA SER A 214 0.92 -16.65 -12.63
C SER A 214 2.38 -16.56 -12.13
N LYS A 215 3.11 -17.68 -12.20
CA LYS A 215 4.56 -17.68 -11.90
C LYS A 215 5.33 -16.64 -12.73
N ARG A 216 4.87 -16.35 -13.94
CA ARG A 216 5.49 -15.35 -14.81
C ARG A 216 5.42 -13.94 -14.22
N ILE A 217 4.37 -13.65 -13.45
CA ILE A 217 4.17 -12.35 -12.80
C ILE A 217 4.94 -12.31 -11.48
N THR A 218 4.74 -13.30 -10.60
CA THR A 218 5.41 -13.35 -9.30
C THR A 218 6.94 -13.39 -9.41
N MET A 219 7.46 -14.07 -10.46
CA MET A 219 8.89 -14.17 -10.73
C MET A 219 9.40 -13.08 -11.68
N SER A 220 8.63 -12.03 -11.91
CA SER A 220 9.03 -10.92 -12.78
C SER A 220 9.94 -9.92 -12.07
N ASN A 221 10.50 -8.99 -12.83
CA ASN A 221 11.31 -7.92 -12.26
C ASN A 221 10.41 -6.78 -11.75
N TRP A 222 10.18 -6.75 -10.44
CA TRP A 222 9.39 -5.74 -9.76
C TRP A 222 10.11 -4.38 -9.59
N GLU A 223 11.41 -4.32 -9.90
CA GLU A 223 12.19 -3.07 -9.90
C GLU A 223 12.01 -2.26 -11.19
N ASN A 224 11.42 -2.86 -12.25
CA ASN A 224 11.18 -2.16 -13.50
C ASN A 224 10.20 -1.01 -13.33
N PHE A 225 10.48 0.12 -13.98
CA PHE A 225 9.59 1.28 -13.96
C PHE A 225 9.22 1.74 -15.38
N PRO A 226 7.94 1.95 -15.66
CA PRO A 226 6.78 1.61 -14.85
C PRO A 226 6.52 0.10 -14.84
N LEU A 227 5.76 -0.38 -13.85
CA LEU A 227 5.24 -1.74 -13.86
C LEU A 227 4.28 -1.95 -15.03
N THR A 228 4.19 -3.17 -15.49
CA THR A 228 3.17 -3.58 -16.47
C THR A 228 1.78 -3.58 -15.80
N LEU A 229 0.73 -3.45 -16.60
CA LEU A 229 -0.64 -3.49 -16.10
C LEU A 229 -0.92 -4.79 -15.32
N ARG A 230 -0.46 -5.94 -15.85
CA ARG A 230 -0.63 -7.24 -15.17
C ARG A 230 0.08 -7.34 -13.81
N GLN A 231 1.24 -6.69 -13.64
CA GLN A 231 1.91 -6.60 -12.34
C GLN A 231 1.09 -5.73 -11.37
N ILE A 232 0.58 -4.59 -11.84
CA ILE A 232 -0.24 -3.69 -11.03
C ILE A 232 -1.52 -4.39 -10.57
N GLU A 233 -2.21 -5.08 -11.48
CA GLU A 233 -3.42 -5.85 -11.20
C GLU A 233 -3.16 -6.97 -10.20
N TYR A 234 -2.09 -7.76 -10.42
CA TYR A 234 -1.69 -8.83 -9.51
C TYR A 234 -1.43 -8.31 -8.10
N ALA A 235 -0.58 -7.28 -7.96
CA ALA A 235 -0.24 -6.68 -6.68
C ALA A 235 -1.46 -6.10 -5.94
N ALA A 236 -2.35 -5.41 -6.66
CA ALA A 236 -3.56 -4.86 -6.08
C ALA A 236 -4.53 -5.96 -5.62
N LEU A 237 -4.67 -7.04 -6.40
CA LEU A 237 -5.54 -8.16 -6.07
C LEU A 237 -5.08 -8.91 -4.83
N ASP A 238 -3.77 -9.10 -4.63
CA ASP A 238 -3.26 -9.80 -3.45
C ASP A 238 -3.59 -9.02 -2.17
N ALA A 239 -3.41 -7.70 -2.13
CA ALA A 239 -3.80 -6.89 -0.99
C ALA A 239 -5.32 -6.82 -0.79
N TRP A 240 -6.09 -6.63 -1.88
CA TRP A 240 -7.55 -6.58 -1.81
C TRP A 240 -8.15 -7.91 -1.37
N ALA A 241 -7.70 -9.02 -1.95
CA ALA A 241 -8.17 -10.34 -1.57
C ALA A 241 -7.80 -10.67 -0.10
N GLY A 242 -6.67 -10.17 0.39
CA GLY A 242 -6.28 -10.29 1.78
C GLY A 242 -7.32 -9.71 2.74
N VAL A 243 -7.72 -8.45 2.55
CA VAL A 243 -8.72 -7.80 3.41
C VAL A 243 -10.11 -8.43 3.26
N LYS A 244 -10.53 -8.76 2.04
CA LYS A 244 -11.84 -9.41 1.81
C LYS A 244 -11.91 -10.79 2.46
N THR A 245 -10.84 -11.58 2.30
CA THR A 245 -10.75 -12.91 2.90
C THR A 245 -10.73 -12.83 4.43
N TYR A 246 -10.02 -11.86 5.01
CA TYR A 246 -10.04 -11.61 6.46
C TYR A 246 -11.47 -11.39 6.96
N HIS A 247 -12.22 -10.48 6.35
CA HIS A 247 -13.59 -10.20 6.76
C HIS A 247 -14.50 -11.43 6.62
N ALA A 248 -14.36 -12.19 5.55
CA ALA A 248 -15.13 -13.42 5.35
C ALA A 248 -14.79 -14.50 6.40
N ILE A 249 -13.52 -14.65 6.79
CA ILE A 249 -13.12 -15.57 7.87
C ILE A 249 -13.72 -15.14 9.20
N VAL A 250 -13.65 -13.84 9.54
CA VAL A 250 -14.22 -13.32 10.79
C VAL A 250 -15.74 -13.55 10.84
N GLN A 251 -16.46 -13.26 9.76
CA GLN A 251 -17.89 -13.52 9.67
C GLN A 251 -18.23 -15.01 9.80
N PHE A 252 -17.45 -15.88 9.16
CA PHE A 252 -17.62 -17.32 9.26
C PHE A 252 -17.43 -17.80 10.71
N GLN A 253 -16.39 -17.33 11.40
CA GLN A 253 -16.11 -17.71 12.80
C GLN A 253 -17.20 -17.20 13.76
N GLN A 254 -17.74 -16.01 13.52
CA GLN A 254 -18.86 -15.48 14.32
C GLN A 254 -20.16 -16.23 14.06
N GLY A 255 -20.42 -16.63 12.81
CA GLY A 255 -21.60 -17.41 12.42
C GLY A 255 -21.60 -18.85 12.94
N THR A 256 -20.42 -19.46 13.12
CA THR A 256 -20.29 -20.81 13.69
C THR A 256 -20.47 -20.85 15.20
N SER A 257 -20.39 -19.71 15.90
CA SER A 257 -20.72 -19.60 17.33
C SER A 257 -22.23 -19.46 17.60
N SER A 258 -23.05 -19.27 16.60
CA SER A 258 -24.52 -19.19 16.68
C SER A 258 -25.18 -19.94 15.52
N GLN A 259 -25.41 -21.24 15.73
CA GLN A 259 -26.28 -22.14 14.94
C GLN A 259 -26.08 -22.22 13.41
N SER A 260 -25.89 -23.47 12.96
CA SER A 260 -26.31 -24.12 11.71
C SER A 260 -26.19 -23.34 10.36
N PRO A 261 -25.54 -23.91 9.36
CA PRO A 261 -25.40 -23.27 8.05
C PRO A 261 -26.68 -23.47 7.22
N ALA A 262 -27.60 -22.56 7.34
CA ALA A 262 -28.67 -22.43 6.37
C ALA A 262 -28.89 -20.95 6.08
N VAL A 263 -28.67 -20.60 4.81
CA VAL A 263 -29.19 -19.40 4.16
C VAL A 263 -28.45 -18.08 4.40
N SER A 264 -27.52 -17.78 3.55
CA SER A 264 -27.21 -16.40 3.20
C SER A 264 -26.91 -16.20 1.71
N TYR A 265 -27.57 -16.98 0.84
CA TYR A 265 -27.57 -16.71 -0.62
C TYR A 265 -28.57 -15.63 -1.03
N ILE A 266 -29.37 -15.07 -0.09
CA ILE A 266 -30.48 -14.16 -0.42
C ILE A 266 -30.01 -12.71 -0.66
N HIS A 267 -28.87 -12.28 -0.14
CA HIS A 267 -28.46 -10.88 -0.28
C HIS A 267 -27.80 -10.53 -1.62
N VAL A 268 -27.28 -11.50 -2.38
CA VAL A 268 -26.66 -11.24 -3.68
C VAL A 268 -27.69 -11.10 -4.81
N LEU A 269 -28.91 -11.66 -4.64
CA LEU A 269 -29.96 -11.59 -5.67
C LEU A 269 -30.97 -10.43 -5.47
N ALA A 270 -30.91 -9.70 -4.35
CA ALA A 270 -31.86 -8.61 -4.09
C ALA A 270 -31.56 -7.32 -4.86
N TYR A 271 -30.32 -7.05 -5.19
CA TYR A 271 -29.92 -5.82 -5.91
C TYR A 271 -30.40 -5.75 -7.37
N PRO A 272 -30.33 -6.82 -8.20
CA PRO A 272 -30.83 -6.74 -9.57
C PRO A 272 -32.37 -6.60 -9.65
N LEU A 273 -33.12 -7.18 -8.69
CA LEU A 273 -34.58 -7.04 -8.66
C LEU A 273 -35.04 -5.64 -8.23
N LEU A 274 -34.29 -4.97 -7.36
CA LEU A 274 -34.57 -3.58 -6.97
C LEU A 274 -34.31 -2.62 -8.14
N ILE A 275 -33.26 -2.83 -8.91
CA ILE A 275 -32.95 -2.02 -10.10
C ILE A 275 -34.03 -2.23 -11.19
N LEU A 276 -34.46 -3.46 -11.43
CA LEU A 276 -35.54 -3.75 -12.36
C LEU A 276 -36.88 -3.15 -11.91
N PHE A 277 -37.19 -3.17 -10.62
CA PHE A 277 -38.37 -2.51 -10.07
C PHE A 277 -38.33 -0.99 -10.24
N PHE A 278 -37.19 -0.34 -9.99
CA PHE A 278 -37.02 1.09 -10.24
C PHE A 278 -37.13 1.45 -11.73
N LEU A 279 -36.56 0.65 -12.64
CA LEU A 279 -36.67 0.86 -14.07
C LEU A 279 -38.11 0.68 -14.56
N PHE A 280 -38.85 -0.26 -13.98
CA PHE A 280 -40.29 -0.49 -14.33
C PHE A 280 -41.17 0.65 -13.84
N VAL A 281 -40.95 1.17 -12.61
CA VAL A 281 -41.68 2.31 -12.06
C VAL A 281 -41.38 3.60 -12.85
N PHE A 282 -40.13 3.82 -13.29
CA PHE A 282 -39.77 4.98 -14.11
C PHE A 282 -40.35 4.92 -15.51
N SER A 283 -40.47 3.72 -16.09
CA SER A 283 -41.13 3.51 -17.39
C SER A 283 -42.63 3.73 -17.31
N ALA A 284 -43.28 3.38 -16.20
CA ALA A 284 -44.74 3.56 -16.02
C ALA A 284 -45.14 5.01 -15.74
N LEU A 285 -44.21 5.85 -15.26
CA LEU A 285 -44.47 7.29 -14.95
C LEU A 285 -44.24 8.23 -16.14
N ASN A 286 -43.68 7.75 -17.26
CA ASN A 286 -43.46 8.53 -18.47
C ASN A 286 -44.46 8.29 -19.60
N ILE A 287 -45.64 7.68 -19.28
CA ILE A 287 -46.77 7.51 -20.21
C ILE A 287 -47.96 8.25 -19.61
N THR A 288 -47.88 9.55 -19.60
CA THR A 288 -49.04 10.50 -19.57
C THR A 288 -48.56 11.83 -20.13
#